data_8979a195829016dcb758f1df54a48b63
#
_entry.id   8979a195829016dcb758f1df54a48b63
#
_cell.length_a   1.000
_cell.length_b   1.000
_cell.length_c   1.000
_cell.angle_alpha   90.00
_cell.angle_beta   90.00
_cell.angle_gamma   90.00
#
_symmetry.space_group_name_H-M   'P 1'
#
loop_
_entity.id
_entity.type
_entity.pdbx_description
1 polymer ?
#
loop_
_entity_poly.entity_id
_entity_poly.type
_entity_poly.pdbx_seq_one_letter_code
_entity_poly.pdbx_strand_id
1 'polypeptide(L)'
;MMKRLKNLGIITVLVTYFFSIPVICKGAPKGENMYYEIRIYRISGPSQEARMDEFLKNAFIPAVHRAGISTVGVFKPVENDTAFGKVVYLFIPYKNMEQFLELGAKLEKDQEYQNSGKDFLDAPFDDPPFNRYETVFLKAFKYMPVFRIPSFTTPGNERIYELRSYESATEAKATKKIHMFNEGGEIGIFEKIGANAVFYAKVITGSKMPRLMYMTTYASIKSHDECWDAFKNHPDWKTLSSLEEYKNTVSKISVYLLHPTSYSDF
;
A
#
# COMPACT_ATOMS: atom_id res chain seq x y z
N MET A 1 -31.17 89.56 3.79
CA MET A 1 -29.72 89.28 3.66
C MET A 1 -29.46 87.91 4.19
N MET A 2 -29.56 86.81 3.32
CA MET A 2 -29.46 85.44 3.70
C MET A 2 -28.14 84.84 3.21
N LYS A 3 -27.26 84.43 4.13
CA LYS A 3 -26.00 83.69 3.83
C LYS A 3 -26.29 82.23 3.60
N ARG A 4 -25.95 81.73 2.39
CA ARG A 4 -25.99 80.28 2.05
C ARG A 4 -24.79 79.56 2.68
N LEU A 5 -24.99 78.59 3.55
CA LEU A 5 -23.99 77.62 3.97
C LEU A 5 -23.83 76.56 2.85
N LYS A 6 -22.58 76.37 2.42
CA LYS A 6 -22.20 75.29 1.52
C LYS A 6 -21.89 74.05 2.38
N ASN A 7 -22.65 72.97 2.19
CA ASN A 7 -22.30 71.67 2.76
C ASN A 7 -21.16 71.06 1.95
N LEU A 8 -20.03 70.84 2.65
CA LEU A 8 -18.88 70.10 2.13
C LEU A 8 -19.03 68.64 2.57
N GLY A 9 -19.40 67.76 1.62
CA GLY A 9 -19.49 66.30 1.90
C GLY A 9 -18.09 65.69 1.91
N ILE A 10 -17.73 65.09 3.03
CA ILE A 10 -16.51 64.33 3.18
C ILE A 10 -16.80 62.91 2.67
N ILE A 11 -16.17 62.52 1.54
CA ILE A 11 -16.23 61.16 1.04
C ILE A 11 -15.11 60.37 1.75
N THR A 12 -15.49 59.52 2.69
CA THR A 12 -14.57 58.58 3.34
C THR A 12 -14.41 57.36 2.42
N VAL A 13 -13.23 57.28 1.79
CA VAL A 13 -12.85 56.05 1.01
C VAL A 13 -12.35 55.01 1.98
N LEU A 14 -13.14 53.95 2.16
CA LEU A 14 -12.72 52.76 2.93
C LEU A 14 -11.82 51.91 2.05
N VAL A 15 -10.51 51.95 2.31
CA VAL A 15 -9.52 51.08 1.68
C VAL A 15 -9.50 49.76 2.45
N THR A 16 -10.17 48.73 1.93
CA THR A 16 -10.09 47.37 2.46
C THR A 16 -8.77 46.73 2.03
N TYR A 17 -7.85 46.63 2.97
CA TYR A 17 -6.64 45.80 2.78
C TYR A 17 -7.00 44.32 2.82
N PHE A 18 -6.96 43.66 1.67
CA PHE A 18 -6.96 42.20 1.61
C PHE A 18 -5.58 41.72 2.07
N PHE A 19 -5.48 41.26 3.32
CA PHE A 19 -4.36 40.46 3.77
C PHE A 19 -4.48 39.08 3.14
N SER A 20 -3.77 38.81 2.06
CA SER A 20 -3.54 37.45 1.57
C SER A 20 -2.62 36.73 2.56
N ILE A 21 -3.20 35.91 3.42
CA ILE A 21 -2.46 34.96 4.26
C ILE A 21 -1.83 33.95 3.32
N PRO A 22 -0.48 33.84 3.24
CA PRO A 22 0.14 32.77 2.47
C PRO A 22 -0.28 31.44 3.10
N VAL A 23 -0.97 30.59 2.34
CA VAL A 23 -1.19 29.21 2.70
C VAL A 23 0.18 28.54 2.70
N ILE A 24 0.79 28.43 3.87
CA ILE A 24 1.99 27.61 4.07
C ILE A 24 1.52 26.17 3.90
N CYS A 25 1.70 25.60 2.70
CA CYS A 25 1.68 24.17 2.52
C CYS A 25 2.71 23.59 3.50
N LYS A 26 2.24 23.07 4.63
CA LYS A 26 3.09 22.27 5.51
C LYS A 26 3.59 21.11 4.65
N GLY A 27 4.88 21.16 4.28
CA GLY A 27 5.56 20.03 3.67
C GLY A 27 5.30 18.80 4.50
N ALA A 28 5.09 17.65 3.84
CA ALA A 28 4.92 16.39 4.50
C ALA A 28 6.01 16.22 5.58
N PRO A 29 5.67 15.64 6.75
CA PRO A 29 6.65 15.46 7.81
C PRO A 29 7.83 14.67 7.24
N LYS A 30 9.07 15.13 7.50
CA LYS A 30 10.31 14.41 7.22
C LYS A 30 10.40 13.18 8.14
N GLY A 31 9.50 12.20 7.94
CA GLY A 31 9.63 10.86 8.48
C GLY A 31 10.47 10.04 7.50
N GLU A 32 11.33 9.19 8.00
CA GLU A 32 12.01 8.22 7.15
C GLU A 32 10.94 7.35 6.45
N ASN A 33 11.17 7.05 5.17
CA ASN A 33 10.26 6.17 4.43
C ASN A 33 10.27 4.78 5.06
N MET A 34 9.09 4.24 5.34
CA MET A 34 8.93 2.88 5.85
C MET A 34 9.43 1.84 4.84
N TYR A 35 9.70 0.66 5.35
CA TYR A 35 9.99 -0.52 4.56
C TYR A 35 8.85 -1.52 4.69
N TYR A 36 8.67 -2.35 3.69
CA TYR A 36 7.63 -3.37 3.67
C TYR A 36 8.21 -4.71 3.25
N GLU A 37 7.68 -5.77 3.80
CA GLU A 37 7.90 -7.13 3.33
C GLU A 37 6.59 -7.68 2.80
N ILE A 38 6.62 -8.25 1.60
CA ILE A 38 5.55 -9.11 1.10
C ILE A 38 6.10 -10.54 1.06
N ARG A 39 5.56 -11.41 1.93
CA ARG A 39 5.80 -12.85 1.85
C ARG A 39 4.70 -13.48 1.02
N ILE A 40 5.09 -14.38 0.12
CA ILE A 40 4.18 -15.07 -0.78
C ILE A 40 4.38 -16.56 -0.55
N TYR A 41 3.49 -17.16 0.22
CA TYR A 41 3.50 -18.61 0.47
C TYR A 41 2.75 -19.32 -0.63
N ARG A 42 3.33 -20.41 -1.11
CA ARG A 42 2.70 -21.34 -2.04
C ARG A 42 2.32 -22.61 -1.29
N ILE A 43 1.06 -23.00 -1.41
CA ILE A 43 0.47 -24.14 -0.74
C ILE A 43 -0.17 -25.09 -1.77
N SER A 44 -0.32 -26.37 -1.41
CA SER A 44 -0.84 -27.42 -2.32
C SER A 44 -2.36 -27.63 -2.20
N GLY A 45 -2.99 -27.09 -1.16
CA GLY A 45 -4.43 -27.27 -0.96
C GLY A 45 -4.90 -27.05 0.48
N PRO A 46 -6.15 -27.49 0.78
CA PRO A 46 -6.86 -27.10 2.02
C PRO A 46 -6.15 -27.50 3.33
N SER A 47 -5.43 -28.64 3.34
CA SER A 47 -4.71 -29.07 4.56
C SER A 47 -3.58 -28.08 4.92
N GLN A 48 -2.74 -27.71 3.94
CA GLN A 48 -1.69 -26.72 4.16
C GLN A 48 -2.28 -25.33 4.43
N GLU A 49 -3.41 -24.99 3.80
CA GLU A 49 -4.10 -23.72 4.03
C GLU A 49 -4.57 -23.62 5.48
N ALA A 50 -5.26 -24.63 6.00
CA ALA A 50 -5.75 -24.65 7.37
C ALA A 50 -4.59 -24.56 8.39
N ARG A 51 -3.51 -25.29 8.15
CA ARG A 51 -2.31 -25.27 8.98
C ARG A 51 -1.60 -23.92 8.95
N MET A 52 -1.57 -23.26 7.79
CA MET A 52 -1.06 -21.89 7.63
C MET A 52 -1.92 -20.90 8.40
N ASP A 53 -3.26 -20.98 8.29
CA ASP A 53 -4.19 -20.09 9.01
C ASP A 53 -4.02 -20.21 10.52
N GLU A 54 -3.92 -21.43 11.05
CA GLU A 54 -3.71 -21.69 12.47
C GLU A 54 -2.41 -21.08 12.96
N PHE A 55 -1.31 -21.32 12.23
CA PHE A 55 -0.01 -20.77 12.54
C PHE A 55 0.00 -19.23 12.50
N LEU A 56 -0.52 -18.62 11.42
CA LEU A 56 -0.50 -17.18 11.27
C LEU A 56 -1.34 -16.49 12.35
N LYS A 57 -2.54 -17.02 12.61
CA LYS A 57 -3.48 -16.46 13.59
C LYS A 57 -2.98 -16.57 15.02
N ASN A 58 -2.48 -17.75 15.42
CA ASN A 58 -2.28 -18.08 16.82
C ASN A 58 -0.81 -18.03 17.27
N ALA A 59 0.14 -18.00 16.34
CA ALA A 59 1.56 -17.93 16.65
C ALA A 59 2.25 -16.71 16.04
N PHE A 60 2.22 -16.57 14.69
CA PHE A 60 3.05 -15.59 13.99
C PHE A 60 2.62 -14.14 14.25
N ILE A 61 1.36 -13.80 14.00
CA ILE A 61 0.88 -12.42 14.17
C ILE A 61 1.03 -11.93 15.62
N PRO A 62 0.61 -12.72 16.65
CA PRO A 62 0.84 -12.32 18.05
C PRO A 62 2.31 -12.09 18.37
N ALA A 63 3.22 -12.92 17.86
CA ALA A 63 4.66 -12.76 18.08
C ALA A 63 5.24 -11.53 17.36
N VAL A 64 4.79 -11.25 16.15
CA VAL A 64 5.17 -10.03 15.40
C VAL A 64 4.70 -8.77 16.15
N HIS A 65 3.50 -8.81 16.73
CA HIS A 65 3.00 -7.73 17.60
C HIS A 65 3.88 -7.55 18.84
N ARG A 66 4.26 -8.63 19.53
CA ARG A 66 5.21 -8.58 20.68
C ARG A 66 6.60 -8.08 20.27
N ALA A 67 7.00 -8.32 19.02
CA ALA A 67 8.26 -7.78 18.47
C ALA A 67 8.20 -6.27 18.14
N GLY A 68 7.03 -5.62 18.33
CA GLY A 68 6.81 -4.18 18.14
C GLY A 68 6.33 -3.76 16.76
N ILE A 69 5.75 -4.69 16.00
CA ILE A 69 5.08 -4.42 14.70
C ILE A 69 3.59 -4.67 14.92
N SER A 70 2.82 -3.60 15.03
CA SER A 70 1.41 -3.64 15.45
C SER A 70 0.42 -4.02 14.34
N THR A 71 0.90 -4.25 13.12
CA THR A 71 0.03 -4.46 11.97
C THR A 71 0.64 -5.48 11.02
N VAL A 72 -0.12 -6.54 10.73
CA VAL A 72 0.25 -7.58 9.75
C VAL A 72 -0.96 -7.83 8.85
N GLY A 73 -0.81 -7.61 7.55
CA GLY A 73 -1.83 -7.96 6.57
C GLY A 73 -1.69 -9.42 6.14
N VAL A 74 -2.79 -10.16 6.14
CA VAL A 74 -2.85 -11.50 5.56
C VAL A 74 -3.99 -11.56 4.56
N PHE A 75 -3.64 -11.95 3.32
CA PHE A 75 -4.57 -11.91 2.20
C PHE A 75 -4.54 -13.22 1.42
N LYS A 76 -5.67 -13.57 0.86
CA LYS A 76 -5.83 -14.72 -0.06
C LYS A 76 -6.44 -14.26 -1.38
N PRO A 77 -6.11 -14.88 -2.52
CA PRO A 77 -6.75 -14.59 -3.79
C PRO A 77 -8.27 -14.75 -3.73
N VAL A 78 -9.00 -13.92 -4.48
CA VAL A 78 -10.45 -14.04 -4.63
C VAL A 78 -10.82 -15.40 -5.24
N GLU A 79 -12.03 -15.88 -4.99
CA GLU A 79 -12.47 -17.25 -5.32
C GLU A 79 -12.37 -17.61 -6.81
N ASN A 80 -12.53 -16.65 -7.71
CA ASN A 80 -12.44 -16.87 -9.16
C ASN A 80 -11.02 -16.74 -9.73
N ASP A 81 -10.00 -16.50 -8.88
CA ASP A 81 -8.59 -16.50 -9.29
C ASP A 81 -8.04 -17.93 -9.38
N THR A 82 -7.20 -18.21 -10.36
CA THR A 82 -6.53 -19.50 -10.53
C THR A 82 -5.56 -19.85 -9.39
N ALA A 83 -5.14 -18.86 -8.61
CA ALA A 83 -4.31 -18.99 -7.42
C ALA A 83 -5.12 -19.20 -6.12
N PHE A 84 -6.47 -19.19 -6.19
CA PHE A 84 -7.33 -19.45 -5.04
C PHE A 84 -7.00 -20.80 -4.38
N GLY A 85 -6.87 -20.81 -3.05
CA GLY A 85 -6.44 -21.98 -2.29
C GLY A 85 -5.00 -22.46 -2.52
N LYS A 86 -4.16 -21.68 -3.24
CA LYS A 86 -2.77 -22.07 -3.58
C LYS A 86 -1.74 -21.04 -3.12
N VAL A 87 -2.15 -19.83 -2.74
CA VAL A 87 -1.25 -18.75 -2.38
C VAL A 87 -1.80 -17.97 -1.19
N VAL A 88 -0.91 -17.63 -0.24
CA VAL A 88 -1.20 -16.71 0.88
C VAL A 88 -0.17 -15.59 0.83
N TYR A 89 -0.65 -14.34 0.91
CA TYR A 89 0.16 -13.13 0.92
C TYR A 89 0.19 -12.53 2.32
N LEU A 90 1.38 -12.21 2.82
CA LEU A 90 1.57 -11.44 4.03
C LEU A 90 2.16 -10.07 3.66
N PHE A 91 1.66 -9.03 4.30
CA PHE A 91 2.22 -7.69 4.28
C PHE A 91 2.67 -7.32 5.69
N ILE A 92 3.97 -7.04 5.86
CA ILE A 92 4.56 -6.69 7.14
C ILE A 92 5.27 -5.34 7.00
N PRO A 93 4.79 -4.27 7.66
CA PRO A 93 5.43 -2.97 7.63
C PRO A 93 6.52 -2.85 8.69
N TYR A 94 7.64 -2.22 8.33
CA TYR A 94 8.78 -1.96 9.19
C TYR A 94 9.07 -0.45 9.24
N LYS A 95 9.35 0.07 10.42
CA LYS A 95 9.75 1.48 10.58
C LYS A 95 11.09 1.78 9.93
N ASN A 96 12.01 0.80 9.95
CA ASN A 96 13.35 0.89 9.37
C ASN A 96 13.88 -0.50 9.01
N MET A 97 15.04 -0.55 8.37
CA MET A 97 15.73 -1.79 7.97
C MET A 97 16.15 -2.64 9.18
N GLU A 98 16.52 -2.02 10.28
CA GLU A 98 16.97 -2.72 11.49
C GLU A 98 15.84 -3.59 12.07
N GLN A 99 14.62 -3.05 12.14
CA GLN A 99 13.45 -3.80 12.59
C GLN A 99 13.18 -5.05 11.73
N PHE A 100 13.41 -4.96 10.41
CA PHE A 100 13.31 -6.12 9.52
C PHE A 100 14.40 -7.16 9.83
N LEU A 101 15.65 -6.74 9.99
CA LEU A 101 16.77 -7.64 10.25
C LEU A 101 16.68 -8.34 11.62
N GLU A 102 16.10 -7.66 12.61
CA GLU A 102 15.97 -8.19 13.96
C GLU A 102 14.77 -9.13 14.17
N LEU A 103 13.75 -9.05 13.31
CA LEU A 103 12.49 -9.78 13.54
C LEU A 103 12.74 -11.28 13.70
N GLY A 104 13.52 -11.91 12.83
CA GLY A 104 13.84 -13.34 12.92
C GLY A 104 14.41 -13.74 14.28
N ALA A 105 15.44 -13.02 14.74
CA ALA A 105 16.09 -13.29 16.02
C ALA A 105 15.16 -13.03 17.23
N LYS A 106 14.21 -12.09 17.13
CA LYS A 106 13.18 -11.86 18.16
C LYS A 106 12.20 -13.03 18.22
N LEU A 107 11.72 -13.52 17.06
CA LEU A 107 10.82 -14.67 16.97
C LEU A 107 11.49 -15.96 17.49
N GLU A 108 12.75 -16.20 17.18
CA GLU A 108 13.50 -17.36 17.69
C GLU A 108 13.57 -17.40 19.22
N LYS A 109 13.60 -16.23 19.88
CA LYS A 109 13.64 -16.10 21.35
C LYS A 109 12.26 -16.05 22.00
N ASP A 110 11.20 -15.90 21.22
CA ASP A 110 9.82 -15.82 21.72
C ASP A 110 9.28 -17.21 22.03
N GLN A 111 9.27 -17.58 23.31
CA GLN A 111 8.87 -18.91 23.77
C GLN A 111 7.40 -19.22 23.43
N GLU A 112 6.52 -18.23 23.47
CA GLU A 112 5.11 -18.42 23.11
C GLU A 112 4.96 -18.71 21.63
N TYR A 113 5.70 -18.00 20.79
CA TYR A 113 5.76 -18.28 19.34
C TYR A 113 6.26 -19.70 19.05
N GLN A 114 7.34 -20.12 19.71
CA GLN A 114 7.91 -21.46 19.54
C GLN A 114 6.90 -22.56 19.96
N ASN A 115 6.20 -22.35 21.06
CA ASN A 115 5.23 -23.33 21.57
C ASN A 115 3.96 -23.37 20.72
N SER A 116 3.35 -22.21 20.44
CA SER A 116 2.09 -22.11 19.68
C SER A 116 2.28 -22.44 18.17
N GLY A 117 3.48 -22.15 17.66
CA GLY A 117 3.84 -22.41 16.26
C GLY A 117 4.47 -23.79 16.00
N LYS A 118 4.63 -24.62 17.02
CA LYS A 118 5.44 -25.84 16.96
C LYS A 118 5.09 -26.75 15.78
N ASP A 119 3.82 -27.01 15.55
CA ASP A 119 3.36 -27.85 14.44
C ASP A 119 3.86 -27.37 13.07
N PHE A 120 3.89 -26.05 12.90
CA PHE A 120 4.34 -25.41 11.66
C PHE A 120 5.86 -25.29 11.58
N LEU A 121 6.52 -24.92 12.70
CA LEU A 121 7.96 -24.63 12.76
C LEU A 121 8.80 -25.92 12.73
N ASP A 122 8.34 -26.98 13.41
CA ASP A 122 9.02 -28.28 13.53
C ASP A 122 8.40 -29.32 12.59
N ALA A 123 7.73 -28.90 11.54
CA ALA A 123 7.06 -29.81 10.60
C ALA A 123 8.05 -30.82 10.02
N PRO A 124 7.66 -32.12 9.90
CA PRO A 124 8.50 -33.12 9.28
C PRO A 124 8.72 -32.82 7.79
N PHE A 125 9.85 -33.25 7.25
CA PHE A 125 10.25 -32.94 5.88
C PHE A 125 9.29 -33.50 4.82
N ASP A 126 8.62 -34.58 5.13
CA ASP A 126 7.67 -35.30 4.27
C ASP A 126 6.21 -34.82 4.42
N ASP A 127 5.95 -33.94 5.40
CA ASP A 127 4.68 -33.24 5.61
C ASP A 127 4.87 -31.73 5.83
N PRO A 128 5.40 -30.99 4.82
CA PRO A 128 5.69 -29.59 4.96
C PRO A 128 4.39 -28.74 5.02
N PRO A 129 4.34 -27.66 5.83
CA PRO A 129 3.15 -26.83 5.99
C PRO A 129 2.93 -25.86 4.82
N PHE A 130 3.86 -25.77 3.91
CA PHE A 130 3.81 -25.01 2.64
C PHE A 130 4.85 -25.58 1.67
N ASN A 131 4.69 -25.32 0.38
CA ASN A 131 5.66 -25.79 -0.61
C ASN A 131 6.94 -24.94 -0.58
N ARG A 132 6.79 -23.63 -0.79
CA ARG A 132 7.87 -22.63 -0.76
C ARG A 132 7.25 -21.28 -0.44
N TYR A 133 8.09 -20.34 0.03
CA TYR A 133 7.73 -18.95 0.06
C TYR A 133 8.86 -18.09 -0.55
N GLU A 134 8.49 -16.93 -1.01
CA GLU A 134 9.41 -15.88 -1.43
C GLU A 134 9.14 -14.62 -0.61
N THR A 135 10.19 -13.85 -0.36
CA THR A 135 10.11 -12.54 0.25
C THR A 135 10.44 -11.47 -0.78
N VAL A 136 9.60 -10.45 -0.84
CA VAL A 136 9.86 -9.21 -1.57
C VAL A 136 10.02 -8.09 -0.55
N PHE A 137 11.18 -7.44 -0.54
CA PHE A 137 11.46 -6.34 0.35
C PHE A 137 11.40 -5.00 -0.40
N LEU A 138 10.67 -4.04 0.19
CA LEU A 138 10.30 -2.81 -0.49
C LEU A 138 10.61 -1.59 0.38
N LYS A 139 10.82 -0.44 -0.28
CA LYS A 139 10.90 0.88 0.35
C LYS A 139 9.75 1.75 -0.14
N ALA A 140 9.03 2.36 0.80
CA ALA A 140 7.92 3.25 0.52
C ALA A 140 8.31 4.38 -0.45
N PHE A 141 7.36 4.86 -1.25
CA PHE A 141 7.57 6.03 -2.11
C PHE A 141 7.65 7.32 -1.29
N LYS A 142 8.32 8.32 -1.86
CA LYS A 142 8.53 9.63 -1.25
C LYS A 142 7.22 10.35 -0.89
N TYR A 143 6.21 10.28 -1.77
CA TYR A 143 4.94 10.97 -1.56
C TYR A 143 3.90 10.14 -0.80
N MET A 144 4.22 8.89 -0.47
CA MET A 144 3.48 8.06 0.48
C MET A 144 4.47 7.28 1.36
N PRO A 145 5.17 7.96 2.30
CA PRO A 145 6.25 7.35 3.08
C PRO A 145 5.78 6.35 4.13
N VAL A 146 4.49 6.33 4.44
CA VAL A 146 3.84 5.47 5.44
C VAL A 146 2.64 4.79 4.81
N PHE A 147 2.43 3.50 5.10
CA PHE A 147 1.24 2.78 4.68
C PHE A 147 -0.02 3.31 5.37
N ARG A 148 -1.19 3.02 4.80
CA ARG A 148 -2.51 3.35 5.37
C ARG A 148 -3.39 2.11 5.37
N ILE A 149 -4.29 2.02 6.33
CA ILE A 149 -5.41 1.07 6.35
C ILE A 149 -6.69 1.88 6.18
N PRO A 150 -7.24 1.95 4.96
CA PRO A 150 -8.49 2.66 4.73
C PRO A 150 -9.64 2.01 5.49
N SER A 151 -10.47 2.84 6.12
CA SER A 151 -11.66 2.37 6.83
C SER A 151 -12.84 2.20 5.87
N PHE A 152 -13.51 1.05 5.98
CA PHE A 152 -14.76 0.76 5.28
C PHE A 152 -15.80 0.26 6.29
N THR A 153 -17.06 0.52 5.99
CA THR A 153 -18.21 -0.10 6.71
C THR A 153 -18.50 -1.51 6.18
N THR A 154 -18.01 -1.83 5.00
CA THR A 154 -18.16 -3.14 4.34
C THR A 154 -17.42 -4.22 5.11
N PRO A 155 -17.99 -5.44 5.27
CA PRO A 155 -17.29 -6.59 5.83
C PRO A 155 -15.99 -6.92 5.12
N GLY A 156 -15.00 -7.46 5.85
CA GLY A 156 -13.67 -7.76 5.29
C GLY A 156 -13.70 -8.70 4.08
N ASN A 157 -14.56 -9.70 4.10
CA ASN A 157 -14.73 -10.66 3.01
C ASN A 157 -15.37 -10.09 1.72
N GLU A 158 -15.92 -8.91 1.77
CA GLU A 158 -16.45 -8.20 0.58
C GLU A 158 -15.44 -7.18 0.04
N ARG A 159 -14.46 -6.75 0.85
CA ARG A 159 -13.45 -5.78 0.44
C ARG A 159 -12.47 -6.41 -0.53
N ILE A 160 -12.10 -5.64 -1.55
CA ILE A 160 -11.08 -6.04 -2.51
C ILE A 160 -9.79 -5.28 -2.19
N TYR A 161 -8.70 -6.03 -2.04
CA TYR A 161 -7.34 -5.51 -2.03
C TYR A 161 -6.68 -5.88 -3.36
N GLU A 162 -6.26 -4.88 -4.11
CA GLU A 162 -5.57 -5.10 -5.38
C GLU A 162 -4.08 -4.85 -5.20
N LEU A 163 -3.30 -5.93 -5.21
CA LEU A 163 -1.84 -5.87 -5.22
C LEU A 163 -1.36 -5.89 -6.67
N ARG A 164 -0.59 -4.87 -7.04
CA ARG A 164 -0.01 -4.77 -8.39
C ARG A 164 1.50 -4.78 -8.36
N SER A 165 2.10 -5.44 -9.36
CA SER A 165 3.53 -5.46 -9.60
C SER A 165 3.81 -4.98 -11.02
N TYR A 166 4.65 -3.95 -11.16
CA TYR A 166 5.07 -3.37 -12.43
C TYR A 166 6.55 -3.64 -12.65
N GLU A 167 6.84 -4.57 -13.55
CA GLU A 167 8.19 -4.92 -13.97
C GLU A 167 8.65 -3.97 -15.07
N SER A 168 9.91 -3.60 -15.07
CA SER A 168 10.52 -2.74 -16.10
C SER A 168 11.67 -3.46 -16.79
N ALA A 169 11.96 -3.08 -18.03
CA ALA A 169 13.04 -3.70 -18.79
C ALA A 169 14.44 -3.35 -18.27
N THR A 170 14.58 -2.20 -17.58
CA THR A 170 15.85 -1.73 -17.01
C THR A 170 15.61 -0.91 -15.74
N GLU A 171 16.64 -0.74 -14.91
CA GLU A 171 16.63 0.14 -13.74
C GLU A 171 16.26 1.59 -14.08
N ALA A 172 16.74 2.11 -15.21
CA ALA A 172 16.40 3.45 -15.66
C ALA A 172 14.91 3.60 -15.96
N LYS A 173 14.29 2.59 -16.60
CA LYS A 173 12.85 2.55 -16.88
C LYS A 173 12.04 2.44 -15.59
N ALA A 174 12.45 1.59 -14.65
CA ALA A 174 11.83 1.49 -13.34
C ALA A 174 11.88 2.83 -12.56
N THR A 175 13.04 3.50 -12.60
CA THR A 175 13.20 4.82 -11.97
C THR A 175 12.27 5.86 -12.60
N LYS A 176 12.10 5.85 -13.92
CA LYS A 176 11.14 6.74 -14.62
C LYS A 176 9.69 6.44 -14.23
N LYS A 177 9.30 5.16 -14.11
CA LYS A 177 7.94 4.82 -13.65
C LYS A 177 7.71 5.26 -12.19
N ILE A 178 8.70 5.10 -11.31
CA ILE A 178 8.63 5.59 -9.94
C ILE A 178 8.51 7.12 -9.89
N HIS A 179 9.26 7.84 -10.74
CA HIS A 179 9.14 9.29 -10.90
C HIS A 179 7.73 9.69 -11.37
N MET A 180 7.13 8.95 -12.31
CA MET A 180 5.77 9.17 -12.77
C MET A 180 4.75 9.09 -11.63
N PHE A 181 4.89 8.11 -10.72
CA PHE A 181 4.04 7.99 -9.52
C PHE A 181 4.20 9.18 -8.57
N ASN A 182 5.45 9.57 -8.29
CA ASN A 182 5.76 10.63 -7.32
C ASN A 182 5.65 12.03 -7.97
N GLU A 183 6.69 12.45 -8.65
CA GLU A 183 6.82 13.79 -9.21
C GLU A 183 5.88 14.05 -10.40
N GLY A 184 5.56 13.01 -11.17
CA GLY A 184 4.58 13.06 -12.26
C GLY A 184 3.13 13.19 -11.77
N GLY A 185 2.86 12.87 -10.50
CA GLY A 185 1.57 13.10 -9.86
C GLY A 185 0.54 11.96 -10.03
N GLU A 186 0.95 10.75 -10.46
CA GLU A 186 0.05 9.60 -10.60
C GLU A 186 -0.64 9.25 -9.27
N ILE A 187 0.08 9.36 -8.12
CA ILE A 187 -0.50 9.18 -6.77
C ILE A 187 -1.66 10.15 -6.54
N GLY A 188 -1.50 11.42 -6.91
CA GLY A 188 -2.56 12.43 -6.77
C GLY A 188 -3.79 12.14 -7.66
N ILE A 189 -3.61 11.50 -8.81
CA ILE A 189 -4.72 11.05 -9.65
C ILE A 189 -5.50 9.93 -8.94
N PHE A 190 -4.80 8.95 -8.36
CA PHE A 190 -5.44 7.90 -7.56
C PHE A 190 -6.24 8.47 -6.39
N GLU A 191 -5.71 9.48 -5.70
CA GLU A 191 -6.43 10.15 -4.60
C GLU A 191 -7.70 10.87 -5.09
N LYS A 192 -7.65 11.57 -6.23
CA LYS A 192 -8.79 12.28 -6.82
C LYS A 192 -9.95 11.35 -7.20
N ILE A 193 -9.65 10.15 -7.66
CA ILE A 193 -10.68 9.17 -8.06
C ILE A 193 -11.17 8.30 -6.91
N GLY A 194 -10.65 8.49 -5.69
CA GLY A 194 -11.04 7.71 -4.51
C GLY A 194 -10.45 6.30 -4.45
N ALA A 195 -9.37 6.02 -5.18
CA ALA A 195 -8.61 4.80 -4.99
C ALA A 195 -7.90 4.85 -3.64
N ASN A 196 -8.32 3.99 -2.71
CA ASN A 196 -7.80 3.97 -1.35
C ASN A 196 -6.46 3.25 -1.32
N ALA A 197 -5.36 4.00 -1.42
CA ALA A 197 -4.03 3.44 -1.40
C ALA A 197 -3.67 2.89 -0.01
N VAL A 198 -3.14 1.67 0.01
CA VAL A 198 -2.51 1.06 1.18
C VAL A 198 -1.03 1.41 1.21
N PHE A 199 -0.31 1.20 0.12
CA PHE A 199 1.08 1.61 -0.05
C PHE A 199 1.46 1.72 -1.53
N TYR A 200 2.52 2.50 -1.80
CA TYR A 200 3.30 2.48 -3.05
C TYR A 200 4.76 2.30 -2.68
N ALA A 201 5.49 1.40 -3.34
CA ALA A 201 6.87 1.10 -2.96
C ALA A 201 7.76 0.62 -4.13
N LYS A 202 9.05 0.97 -4.03
CA LYS A 202 10.11 0.39 -4.87
C LYS A 202 10.54 -0.95 -4.29
N VAL A 203 10.63 -1.98 -5.10
CA VAL A 203 11.26 -3.25 -4.70
C VAL A 203 12.78 -3.05 -4.58
N ILE A 204 13.33 -3.38 -3.40
CA ILE A 204 14.76 -3.32 -3.10
C ILE A 204 15.42 -4.64 -3.42
N THR A 205 14.76 -5.75 -3.02
CA THR A 205 15.20 -7.11 -3.33
C THR A 205 14.01 -8.05 -3.44
N GLY A 206 14.13 -9.07 -4.26
CA GLY A 206 13.10 -10.07 -4.55
C GLY A 206 13.20 -10.59 -5.97
N SER A 207 12.23 -11.39 -6.39
CA SER A 207 12.14 -11.89 -7.76
C SER A 207 11.71 -10.80 -8.75
N LYS A 208 11.94 -11.03 -10.07
CA LYS A 208 11.40 -10.21 -11.19
C LYS A 208 11.83 -8.73 -11.15
N MET A 209 13.05 -8.47 -10.74
CA MET A 209 13.65 -7.13 -10.72
C MET A 209 14.05 -6.66 -12.14
N PRO A 210 14.04 -5.32 -12.40
CA PRO A 210 13.62 -4.25 -11.51
C PRO A 210 12.10 -4.03 -11.56
N ARG A 211 11.49 -3.70 -10.42
CA ARG A 211 10.04 -3.49 -10.34
C ARG A 211 9.63 -2.59 -9.18
N LEU A 212 8.41 -2.08 -9.24
CA LEU A 212 7.68 -1.48 -8.14
C LEU A 212 6.44 -2.32 -7.82
N MET A 213 5.93 -2.18 -6.61
CA MET A 213 4.65 -2.75 -6.21
C MET A 213 3.82 -1.72 -5.45
N TYR A 214 2.52 -1.86 -5.53
CA TYR A 214 1.59 -1.06 -4.73
C TYR A 214 0.30 -1.84 -4.45
N MET A 215 -0.43 -1.40 -3.44
CA MET A 215 -1.71 -1.96 -3.08
C MET A 215 -2.73 -0.85 -2.91
N THR A 216 -3.90 -1.05 -3.50
CA THR A 216 -5.11 -0.24 -3.32
C THR A 216 -6.22 -1.12 -2.77
N THR A 217 -7.24 -0.52 -2.16
CA THR A 217 -8.36 -1.27 -1.61
C THR A 217 -9.69 -0.60 -1.90
N TYR A 218 -10.74 -1.41 -2.00
CA TYR A 218 -12.07 -1.03 -2.43
C TYR A 218 -13.12 -1.73 -1.58
N ALA A 219 -14.27 -1.08 -1.40
CA ALA A 219 -15.38 -1.64 -0.62
C ALA A 219 -15.97 -2.91 -1.26
N SER A 220 -15.85 -3.08 -2.60
CA SER A 220 -16.36 -4.23 -3.36
C SER A 220 -15.68 -4.31 -4.73
N ILE A 221 -15.89 -5.42 -5.45
CA ILE A 221 -15.43 -5.56 -6.84
C ILE A 221 -16.09 -4.51 -7.76
N LYS A 222 -17.35 -4.15 -7.51
CA LYS A 222 -18.03 -3.10 -8.27
C LYS A 222 -17.33 -1.75 -8.10
N SER A 223 -17.04 -1.34 -6.86
CA SER A 223 -16.33 -0.08 -6.61
C SER A 223 -14.90 -0.08 -7.14
N HIS A 224 -14.24 -1.23 -7.18
CA HIS A 224 -12.95 -1.43 -7.85
C HIS A 224 -13.05 -1.11 -9.34
N ASP A 225 -14.00 -1.72 -10.04
CA ASP A 225 -14.17 -1.55 -11.50
C ASP A 225 -14.53 -0.11 -11.85
N GLU A 226 -15.47 0.51 -11.12
CA GLU A 226 -15.87 1.92 -11.28
C GLU A 226 -14.67 2.86 -11.08
N CYS A 227 -13.82 2.60 -10.09
CA CYS A 227 -12.63 3.39 -9.80
C CYS A 227 -11.60 3.28 -10.94
N TRP A 228 -11.35 2.08 -11.46
CA TRP A 228 -10.45 1.87 -12.59
C TRP A 228 -10.97 2.50 -13.89
N ASP A 229 -12.26 2.49 -14.11
CA ASP A 229 -12.87 3.18 -15.28
C ASP A 229 -12.72 4.70 -15.12
N ALA A 230 -12.91 5.25 -13.92
CA ALA A 230 -12.67 6.66 -13.64
C ALA A 230 -11.18 7.02 -13.88
N PHE A 231 -10.23 6.16 -13.44
CA PHE A 231 -8.81 6.37 -13.67
C PHE A 231 -8.45 6.44 -15.15
N LYS A 232 -8.87 5.43 -15.93
CA LYS A 232 -8.57 5.35 -17.37
C LYS A 232 -9.11 6.57 -18.15
N ASN A 233 -10.23 7.12 -17.68
CA ASN A 233 -10.90 8.25 -18.33
C ASN A 233 -10.47 9.62 -17.78
N HIS A 234 -9.70 9.66 -16.67
CA HIS A 234 -9.31 10.92 -16.03
C HIS A 234 -8.44 11.77 -16.97
N PRO A 235 -8.73 13.08 -17.15
CA PRO A 235 -7.97 13.96 -18.04
C PRO A 235 -6.47 14.03 -17.66
N ASP A 236 -6.17 14.15 -16.37
CA ASP A 236 -4.79 14.21 -15.89
C ASP A 236 -4.02 12.92 -16.21
N TRP A 237 -4.68 11.75 -16.14
CA TRP A 237 -4.06 10.48 -16.52
C TRP A 237 -3.76 10.43 -18.02
N LYS A 238 -4.70 10.85 -18.87
CA LYS A 238 -4.50 10.91 -20.33
C LYS A 238 -3.31 11.81 -20.68
N THR A 239 -3.21 12.95 -20.02
CA THR A 239 -2.09 13.87 -20.18
C THR A 239 -0.78 13.25 -19.71
N LEU A 240 -0.73 12.76 -18.46
CA LEU A 240 0.48 12.19 -17.84
C LEU A 240 1.00 10.98 -18.62
N SER A 241 0.11 10.05 -19.00
CA SER A 241 0.48 8.82 -19.70
C SER A 241 0.94 9.06 -21.15
N SER A 242 0.60 10.21 -21.74
CA SER A 242 1.04 10.60 -23.09
C SER A 242 2.44 11.19 -23.16
N LEU A 243 3.03 11.60 -22.02
CA LEU A 243 4.36 12.18 -21.96
C LEU A 243 5.43 11.19 -22.44
N GLU A 244 6.27 11.64 -23.35
CA GLU A 244 7.31 10.80 -24.00
C GLU A 244 8.26 10.16 -22.99
N GLU A 245 8.60 10.89 -21.93
CA GLU A 245 9.50 10.42 -20.89
C GLU A 245 8.98 9.20 -20.10
N TYR A 246 7.65 8.96 -20.07
CA TYR A 246 7.03 7.85 -19.35
C TYR A 246 6.63 6.68 -20.26
N LYS A 247 6.76 6.82 -21.57
CA LYS A 247 6.47 5.73 -22.50
C LYS A 247 7.42 4.54 -22.32
N ASN A 248 6.85 3.35 -22.43
CA ASN A 248 7.60 2.08 -22.37
C ASN A 248 8.42 1.93 -21.06
N THR A 249 7.91 2.48 -19.94
CA THR A 249 8.55 2.35 -18.63
C THR A 249 8.18 1.04 -17.93
N VAL A 250 7.10 0.38 -18.32
CA VAL A 250 6.63 -0.89 -17.77
C VAL A 250 6.65 -1.94 -18.88
N SER A 251 7.27 -3.09 -18.63
CA SER A 251 7.34 -4.24 -19.55
C SER A 251 6.30 -5.30 -19.24
N LYS A 252 5.90 -5.45 -17.94
CA LYS A 252 4.89 -6.40 -17.51
C LYS A 252 4.14 -5.87 -16.29
N ILE A 253 2.83 -6.10 -16.29
CA ILE A 253 1.95 -5.83 -15.15
C ILE A 253 1.40 -7.16 -14.65
N SER A 254 1.51 -7.40 -13.34
CA SER A 254 0.79 -8.47 -12.67
C SER A 254 -0.20 -7.84 -11.68
N VAL A 255 -1.41 -8.38 -11.66
CA VAL A 255 -2.53 -7.92 -10.82
C VAL A 255 -3.01 -9.09 -9.99
N TYR A 256 -3.21 -8.88 -8.70
CA TYR A 256 -3.72 -9.88 -7.77
C TYR A 256 -4.88 -9.26 -6.99
N LEU A 257 -6.08 -9.80 -7.17
CA LEU A 257 -7.26 -9.42 -6.39
C LEU A 257 -7.35 -10.33 -5.18
N LEU A 258 -7.46 -9.72 -4.01
CA LEU A 258 -7.29 -10.40 -2.73
C LEU A 258 -8.42 -10.01 -1.76
N HIS A 259 -8.79 -10.96 -0.88
CA HIS A 259 -9.55 -10.67 0.34
C HIS A 259 -8.63 -10.76 1.57
N PRO A 260 -8.82 -9.91 2.58
CA PRO A 260 -8.16 -10.09 3.85
C PRO A 260 -8.75 -11.31 4.58
N THR A 261 -7.94 -12.03 5.31
CA THR A 261 -8.44 -13.08 6.22
C THR A 261 -9.11 -12.46 7.44
N SER A 262 -9.96 -13.23 8.12
CA SER A 262 -10.66 -12.77 9.33
C SER A 262 -9.75 -12.43 10.51
N TYR A 263 -8.48 -12.85 10.45
CA TYR A 263 -7.44 -12.61 11.46
C TYR A 263 -6.36 -11.63 10.98
N SER A 264 -6.53 -11.04 9.78
CA SER A 264 -5.70 -9.94 9.30
C SER A 264 -5.98 -8.66 10.09
N ASP A 265 -4.96 -7.84 10.31
CA ASP A 265 -5.13 -6.51 10.92
C ASP A 265 -5.68 -5.46 9.92
N PHE A 266 -6.08 -5.88 8.72
CA PHE A 266 -6.58 -5.05 7.61
C PHE A 266 -8.08 -5.15 7.39
#